data_d17d33ebaa3d85e9e2842957d2b755bb
#
_entry.id   d17d33ebaa3d85e9e2842957d2b755bb
#
_cell.length_a   1.000
_cell.length_b   1.000
_cell.length_c   1.000
_cell.angle_alpha   90.00
_cell.angle_beta   90.00
_cell.angle_gamma   90.00
#
_symmetry.space_group_name_H-M   'P 1'
#
loop_
_entity.id
_entity.type
_entity.pdbx_description
1 polymer ?
#
loop_
_entity_poly.entity_id
_entity_poly.type
_entity_poly.pdbx_seq_one_letter_code
_entity_poly.pdbx_strand_id
1 'polypeptide(L)'
;MMTDNEQISQSNVDKDTSYPEVPGKFSANQQMAMDPAYESLLINFQKADWETCNHLLDELLQKYPDDPTLIEFREDIEVKQIFKDKESFNTQEKKKATRKSLTISLLVIIGGVLLAFLAIVMISTNFKSPSSSTTLLSAGEMEQKLLELEDQAQNFIRVGNTDMALETIQKIQEIDPNYPALVELNNQVNQLQELDNLYEMAMQYIENNDYNAALVLLKQIEGQNATYKDIQYQIDQIVKQNRIKELLVVADSAYAEGRWDDVITSYEEALSLDPAIVAPDLEEQLFMSYYEKIKAILSSENSTIEEIDAAETYYYRAVALVAQDKAFAQERRDLQQFLVGLLNLKYRQIAKSIIESPYATEDSITKAVNYLRKAVNLAPGDAAINSELEKAQNYLLAMQKFNRMEWDAAITNLHKLSRFQTTYANGMVQQMLFESYSARGHRFLNAGYFSDAQQDFEQAEIIAWENPGNKSQLFEAEVNMGIVLGKMYDYRNAISYFNMAMDTANITSQLTDPYLINSLQNARANAEASMDYASFEGYRDVITNLMDGYLYREVTITKGQSFIGIARIYESTITSIRQRNDLAESMTAKSDMIILVPYIQ
;
A
#
# COMPACT_ATOMS: atom_id res chain seq x y z
N MET A 1 -63.33 -25.37 -33.05
CA MET A 1 -63.83 -26.73 -32.91
C MET A 1 -62.67 -27.58 -32.43
N MET A 2 -62.76 -27.96 -31.21
CA MET A 2 -62.46 -29.25 -30.55
C MET A 2 -61.05 -29.76 -30.72
N THR A 3 -60.24 -29.72 -29.63
CA THR A 3 -60.02 -30.78 -28.60
C THR A 3 -59.22 -31.94 -29.21
N ASP A 4 -58.05 -32.33 -28.69
CA ASP A 4 -57.95 -33.13 -27.47
C ASP A 4 -56.47 -33.23 -27.00
N ASN A 5 -56.38 -33.40 -25.71
CA ASN A 5 -55.25 -33.87 -24.90
C ASN A 5 -54.68 -35.19 -25.37
N GLU A 6 -53.38 -35.41 -25.26
CA GLU A 6 -52.85 -36.67 -24.79
C GLU A 6 -51.58 -36.50 -23.97
N GLN A 7 -51.69 -36.89 -22.72
CA GLN A 7 -50.61 -37.22 -21.79
C GLN A 7 -49.91 -38.50 -22.25
N ILE A 8 -48.60 -38.52 -22.33
CA ILE A 8 -47.83 -39.77 -22.29
C ILE A 8 -46.61 -39.59 -21.37
N SER A 9 -46.75 -40.20 -20.23
CA SER A 9 -45.84 -41.03 -19.41
C SER A 9 -44.37 -40.66 -19.30
N GLN A 10 -44.03 -40.43 -18.04
CA GLN A 10 -42.70 -40.58 -17.46
C GLN A 10 -42.11 -41.95 -17.80
N SER A 11 -40.87 -41.95 -18.36
CA SER A 11 -39.99 -43.09 -18.25
C SER A 11 -38.68 -42.63 -17.68
N ASN A 12 -38.32 -43.26 -16.56
CA ASN A 12 -37.02 -43.23 -15.92
C ASN A 12 -35.91 -43.45 -16.97
N VAL A 13 -34.92 -42.57 -17.00
CA VAL A 13 -33.61 -42.85 -17.52
C VAL A 13 -32.60 -42.52 -16.42
N ASP A 14 -31.80 -43.49 -16.16
CA ASP A 14 -30.81 -43.65 -15.13
C ASP A 14 -29.86 -42.47 -14.97
N LYS A 15 -29.64 -42.11 -13.72
CA LYS A 15 -28.44 -41.41 -13.24
C LYS A 15 -27.23 -42.34 -13.38
N ASP A 16 -26.34 -42.06 -14.30
CA ASP A 16 -24.90 -42.26 -14.12
C ASP A 16 -24.14 -41.70 -15.34
N THR A 17 -23.80 -40.44 -15.29
CA THR A 17 -22.62 -39.90 -15.96
C THR A 17 -22.01 -38.86 -15.02
N SER A 18 -21.20 -39.37 -14.12
CA SER A 18 -20.23 -38.58 -13.36
C SER A 18 -19.22 -38.01 -14.34
N TYR A 19 -19.34 -36.69 -14.63
CA TYR A 19 -18.25 -35.94 -15.17
C TYR A 19 -17.18 -35.83 -14.08
N PRO A 20 -15.90 -36.02 -14.36
CA PRO A 20 -14.84 -35.78 -13.39
C PRO A 20 -14.81 -34.28 -13.09
N GLU A 21 -15.09 -33.93 -11.86
CA GLU A 21 -14.73 -32.62 -11.31
C GLU A 21 -13.21 -32.42 -11.44
N VAL A 22 -12.81 -31.52 -12.32
CA VAL A 22 -11.44 -30.98 -12.32
C VAL A 22 -11.38 -29.98 -11.17
N PRO A 23 -10.65 -30.25 -10.09
CA PRO A 23 -10.48 -29.26 -9.04
C PRO A 23 -9.51 -28.19 -9.53
N GLY A 24 -10.04 -27.13 -10.10
CA GLY A 24 -9.35 -25.87 -10.19
C GLY A 24 -9.23 -25.32 -8.78
N LYS A 25 -8.13 -25.59 -8.09
CA LYS A 25 -7.78 -24.87 -6.87
C LYS A 25 -7.53 -23.41 -7.26
N PHE A 26 -8.54 -22.56 -7.04
CA PHE A 26 -8.29 -21.12 -6.98
C PHE A 26 -7.21 -20.86 -5.93
N SER A 27 -6.29 -19.93 -6.18
CA SER A 27 -5.35 -19.50 -5.16
C SER A 27 -6.14 -18.95 -3.96
N ALA A 28 -5.64 -19.11 -2.75
CA ALA A 28 -6.32 -18.66 -1.52
C ALA A 28 -6.78 -17.19 -1.64
N ASN A 29 -5.98 -16.33 -2.26
CA ASN A 29 -6.30 -14.91 -2.49
C ASN A 29 -7.49 -14.69 -3.45
N GLN A 30 -7.71 -15.58 -4.41
CA GLN A 30 -8.87 -15.47 -5.31
C GLN A 30 -10.16 -15.94 -4.64
N GLN A 31 -10.08 -16.92 -3.75
CA GLN A 31 -11.23 -17.38 -2.97
C GLN A 31 -11.63 -16.33 -1.93
N MET A 32 -10.67 -15.68 -1.29
CA MET A 32 -10.91 -14.61 -0.32
C MET A 32 -11.58 -13.38 -0.97
N ALA A 33 -11.12 -12.95 -2.14
CA ALA A 33 -11.71 -11.81 -2.85
C ALA A 33 -13.15 -12.04 -3.34
N MET A 34 -13.61 -13.28 -3.43
CA MET A 34 -14.99 -13.68 -3.77
C MET A 34 -15.85 -13.97 -2.54
N ASP A 35 -15.30 -13.93 -1.34
CA ASP A 35 -16.05 -14.17 -0.11
C ASP A 35 -16.95 -12.95 0.20
N PRO A 36 -18.27 -13.14 0.39
CA PRO A 36 -19.20 -12.05 0.71
C PRO A 36 -18.84 -11.29 2.00
N ALA A 37 -18.13 -11.94 2.92
CA ALA A 37 -17.64 -11.31 4.13
C ALA A 37 -16.53 -10.28 3.82
N TYR A 38 -15.73 -10.49 2.78
CA TYR A 38 -14.70 -9.52 2.36
C TYR A 38 -15.31 -8.25 1.76
N GLU A 39 -16.36 -8.38 0.94
CA GLU A 39 -17.10 -7.21 0.43
C GLU A 39 -17.76 -6.43 1.58
N SER A 40 -18.35 -7.15 2.55
CA SER A 40 -18.93 -6.56 3.74
C SER A 40 -17.88 -5.85 4.61
N LEU A 41 -16.66 -6.40 4.72
CA LEU A 41 -15.52 -5.77 5.42
C LEU A 41 -15.17 -4.43 4.78
N LEU A 42 -15.03 -4.38 3.45
CA LEU A 42 -14.71 -3.14 2.73
C LEU A 42 -15.77 -2.05 2.92
N ILE A 43 -17.06 -2.42 2.88
CA ILE A 43 -18.17 -1.49 3.09
C ILE A 43 -18.17 -0.92 4.50
N ASN A 44 -17.95 -1.75 5.52
CA ASN A 44 -17.95 -1.29 6.91
C ASN A 44 -16.67 -0.52 7.26
N PHE A 45 -15.55 -0.84 6.64
CA PHE A 45 -14.31 -0.07 6.74
C PHE A 45 -14.49 1.37 6.23
N GLN A 46 -15.18 1.56 5.10
CA GLN A 46 -15.51 2.90 4.58
C GLN A 46 -16.45 3.68 5.52
N LYS A 47 -17.33 2.99 6.26
CA LYS A 47 -18.23 3.59 7.24
C LYS A 47 -17.58 3.86 8.59
N ALA A 48 -16.33 3.48 8.79
CA ALA A 48 -15.59 3.54 10.05
C ALA A 48 -16.30 2.78 11.20
N ASP A 49 -17.01 1.69 10.85
CA ASP A 49 -17.61 0.77 11.80
C ASP A 49 -16.60 -0.33 12.18
N TRP A 50 -15.69 0.04 13.07
CA TRP A 50 -14.55 -0.81 13.45
C TRP A 50 -14.95 -2.08 14.20
N GLU A 51 -16.07 -2.06 14.91
CA GLU A 51 -16.56 -3.24 15.65
C GLU A 51 -17.00 -4.32 14.66
N THR A 52 -17.80 -3.96 13.67
CA THR A 52 -18.22 -4.86 12.60
C THR A 52 -17.03 -5.30 11.72
N CYS A 53 -16.07 -4.39 11.45
CA CYS A 53 -14.86 -4.72 10.71
C CYS A 53 -14.01 -5.77 11.42
N ASN A 54 -13.77 -5.65 12.72
CA ASN A 54 -13.02 -6.64 13.50
C ASN A 54 -13.68 -8.01 13.47
N HIS A 55 -15.01 -8.06 13.62
CA HIS A 55 -15.75 -9.32 13.58
C HIS A 55 -15.64 -10.02 12.20
N LEU A 56 -15.82 -9.27 11.12
CA LEU A 56 -15.69 -9.80 9.75
C LEU A 56 -14.25 -10.21 9.43
N LEU A 57 -13.27 -9.46 9.92
CA LEU A 57 -11.87 -9.76 9.76
C LEU A 57 -11.45 -11.03 10.50
N ASP A 58 -11.96 -11.24 11.72
CA ASP A 58 -11.73 -12.48 12.47
C ASP A 58 -12.35 -13.70 11.77
N GLU A 59 -13.56 -13.54 11.19
CA GLU A 59 -14.19 -14.57 10.38
C GLU A 59 -13.37 -14.91 9.13
N LEU A 60 -12.87 -13.90 8.42
CA LEU A 60 -12.05 -14.07 7.22
C LEU A 60 -10.68 -14.68 7.55
N LEU A 61 -10.02 -14.25 8.63
CA LEU A 61 -8.74 -14.81 9.05
C LEU A 61 -8.85 -16.25 9.56
N GLN A 62 -10.03 -16.65 10.07
CA GLN A 62 -10.28 -18.05 10.38
C GLN A 62 -10.37 -18.93 9.12
N LYS A 63 -10.87 -18.38 8.00
CA LYS A 63 -10.94 -19.07 6.71
C LYS A 63 -9.63 -19.00 5.92
N TYR A 64 -8.91 -17.86 6.03
CA TYR A 64 -7.71 -17.52 5.26
C TYR A 64 -6.59 -16.99 6.20
N PRO A 65 -6.00 -17.84 7.05
CA PRO A 65 -5.15 -17.42 8.17
C PRO A 65 -3.82 -16.73 7.76
N ASP A 66 -3.32 -17.04 6.56
CA ASP A 66 -2.02 -16.55 6.08
C ASP A 66 -2.16 -15.53 4.94
N ASP A 67 -3.35 -14.94 4.75
CA ASP A 67 -3.57 -13.95 3.70
C ASP A 67 -2.96 -12.60 4.10
N PRO A 68 -1.94 -12.10 3.35
CA PRO A 68 -1.23 -10.88 3.70
C PRO A 68 -2.14 -9.64 3.66
N THR A 69 -3.16 -9.63 2.81
CA THR A 69 -4.11 -8.50 2.69
C THR A 69 -4.97 -8.37 3.93
N LEU A 70 -5.41 -9.49 4.52
CA LEU A 70 -6.21 -9.48 5.75
C LEU A 70 -5.36 -9.10 6.97
N ILE A 71 -4.08 -9.49 6.98
CA ILE A 71 -3.15 -9.10 8.04
C ILE A 71 -2.91 -7.58 8.02
N GLU A 72 -2.68 -7.01 6.83
CA GLU A 72 -2.52 -5.57 6.63
C GLU A 72 -3.81 -4.80 7.02
N PHE A 73 -4.99 -5.33 6.67
CA PHE A 73 -6.28 -4.77 7.13
C PHE A 73 -6.42 -4.75 8.65
N ARG A 74 -5.93 -5.77 9.36
CA ARG A 74 -5.94 -5.82 10.83
C ARG A 74 -5.11 -4.69 11.43
N GLU A 75 -3.89 -4.51 10.95
CA GLU A 75 -3.00 -3.44 11.40
C GLU A 75 -3.64 -2.05 11.16
N ASP A 76 -4.25 -1.85 9.99
CA ASP A 76 -4.93 -0.60 9.63
C ASP A 76 -6.14 -0.31 10.54
N ILE A 77 -6.96 -1.33 10.87
CA ILE A 77 -8.10 -1.16 11.76
C ILE A 77 -7.64 -0.86 13.19
N GLU A 78 -6.63 -1.56 13.71
CA GLU A 78 -6.07 -1.33 15.04
C GLU A 78 -5.54 0.09 15.19
N VAL A 79 -4.79 0.59 14.21
CA VAL A 79 -4.28 1.97 14.19
C VAL A 79 -5.42 2.98 14.21
N LYS A 80 -6.44 2.80 13.35
CA LYS A 80 -7.59 3.73 13.26
C LYS A 80 -8.48 3.67 14.51
N GLN A 81 -8.60 2.51 15.15
CA GLN A 81 -9.35 2.35 16.40
C GLN A 81 -8.66 3.04 17.57
N ILE A 82 -7.32 2.95 17.68
CA ILE A 82 -6.53 3.67 18.69
C ILE A 82 -6.70 5.18 18.54
N PHE A 83 -6.75 5.71 17.31
CA PHE A 83 -7.00 7.15 17.09
C PHE A 83 -8.41 7.55 17.51
N LYS A 84 -9.44 6.78 17.20
CA LYS A 84 -10.83 7.04 17.60
C LYS A 84 -11.03 6.97 19.12
N ASP A 85 -10.40 6.00 19.78
CA ASP A 85 -10.46 5.86 21.25
C ASP A 85 -9.73 7.00 21.95
N LYS A 86 -8.58 7.47 21.44
CA LYS A 86 -7.92 8.68 21.94
C LYS A 86 -8.79 9.93 21.77
N GLU A 87 -9.51 10.07 20.67
CA GLU A 87 -10.39 11.21 20.40
C GLU A 87 -11.62 11.19 21.33
N SER A 88 -12.19 10.00 21.58
CA SER A 88 -13.29 9.81 22.53
C SER A 88 -12.84 10.02 23.99
N PHE A 89 -11.62 9.59 24.32
CA PHE A 89 -11.01 9.78 25.65
C PHE A 89 -10.74 11.26 25.93
N ASN A 90 -10.15 11.99 24.99
CA ASN A 90 -9.92 13.44 25.11
C ASN A 90 -11.22 14.25 25.22
N THR A 91 -12.30 13.84 24.53
CA THR A 91 -13.61 14.50 24.63
C THR A 91 -14.33 14.17 25.95
N GLN A 92 -14.13 12.96 26.49
CA GLN A 92 -14.67 12.58 27.79
C GLN A 92 -13.86 13.18 28.97
N GLU A 93 -12.55 13.29 28.87
CA GLU A 93 -11.73 13.95 29.89
C GLU A 93 -12.00 15.45 29.95
N LYS A 94 -12.13 16.16 28.82
CA LYS A 94 -12.53 17.57 28.82
C LYS A 94 -13.91 17.78 29.44
N LYS A 95 -14.87 16.89 29.24
CA LYS A 95 -16.18 16.95 29.91
C LYS A 95 -16.15 16.52 31.38
N LYS A 96 -15.25 15.62 31.77
CA LYS A 96 -15.03 15.20 33.17
C LYS A 96 -14.20 16.22 33.95
N ALA A 97 -13.21 16.87 33.33
CA ALA A 97 -12.38 17.87 33.96
C ALA A 97 -13.19 19.13 34.34
N THR A 98 -14.07 19.59 33.44
CA THR A 98 -14.97 20.76 33.73
C THR A 98 -16.01 20.45 34.82
N ARG A 99 -16.52 19.21 34.88
CA ARG A 99 -17.46 18.80 35.95
C ARG A 99 -16.74 18.53 37.29
N LYS A 100 -15.55 17.89 37.27
CA LYS A 100 -14.78 17.63 38.49
C LYS A 100 -14.19 18.87 39.11
N SER A 101 -13.75 19.87 38.31
CA SER A 101 -13.26 21.14 38.81
C SER A 101 -14.32 21.90 39.62
N LEU A 102 -15.57 21.96 39.14
CA LEU A 102 -16.66 22.60 39.85
C LEU A 102 -17.09 21.86 41.13
N THR A 103 -17.13 20.54 41.12
CA THR A 103 -17.53 19.72 42.28
C THR A 103 -16.42 19.61 43.34
N ILE A 104 -15.14 19.58 42.92
CA ILE A 104 -14.01 19.55 43.86
C ILE A 104 -13.84 20.92 44.56
N SER A 105 -13.99 22.04 43.86
CA SER A 105 -13.96 23.37 44.47
C SER A 105 -15.08 23.55 45.47
N LEU A 106 -16.29 23.05 45.21
CA LEU A 106 -17.41 23.13 46.14
C LEU A 106 -17.23 22.20 47.36
N LEU A 107 -16.68 20.99 47.17
CA LEU A 107 -16.38 20.02 48.24
C LEU A 107 -15.23 20.46 49.14
N VAL A 108 -14.20 21.11 48.58
CA VAL A 108 -13.07 21.67 49.36
C VAL A 108 -13.53 22.84 50.24
N ILE A 109 -14.40 23.71 49.73
CA ILE A 109 -14.96 24.81 50.52
C ILE A 109 -15.86 24.28 51.62
N ILE A 110 -16.76 23.33 51.37
CA ILE A 110 -17.64 22.74 52.39
C ILE A 110 -16.85 21.90 53.39
N GLY A 111 -15.84 21.12 52.93
CA GLY A 111 -14.96 20.33 53.77
C GLY A 111 -14.09 21.19 54.67
N GLY A 112 -13.56 22.30 54.18
CA GLY A 112 -12.78 23.29 54.92
C GLY A 112 -13.58 23.97 56.02
N VAL A 113 -14.81 24.35 55.75
CA VAL A 113 -15.73 24.97 56.75
C VAL A 113 -16.14 23.96 57.81
N LEU A 114 -16.37 22.70 57.44
CA LEU A 114 -16.75 21.62 58.38
C LEU A 114 -15.57 21.20 59.28
N LEU A 115 -14.35 21.15 58.77
CA LEU A 115 -13.12 20.92 59.51
C LEU A 115 -12.79 22.05 60.48
N ALA A 116 -12.97 23.32 60.03
CA ALA A 116 -12.80 24.49 60.90
C ALA A 116 -13.85 24.52 62.02
N PHE A 117 -15.10 24.12 61.72
CA PHE A 117 -16.14 24.03 62.75
C PHE A 117 -15.88 22.92 63.75
N LEU A 118 -15.41 21.71 63.30
CA LEU A 118 -14.99 20.61 64.13
C LEU A 118 -13.78 20.97 65.00
N ALA A 119 -12.80 21.71 64.48
CA ALA A 119 -11.65 22.19 65.21
C ALA A 119 -12.08 23.17 66.30
N ILE A 120 -13.00 24.08 66.03
CA ILE A 120 -13.55 25.05 67.02
C ILE A 120 -14.33 24.31 68.11
N VAL A 121 -15.12 23.27 67.78
CA VAL A 121 -15.86 22.47 68.74
C VAL A 121 -14.90 21.61 69.60
N MET A 122 -13.83 21.06 69.02
CA MET A 122 -12.81 20.31 69.76
C MET A 122 -11.98 21.23 70.70
N ILE A 123 -11.68 22.45 70.27
CA ILE A 123 -10.96 23.40 71.10
C ILE A 123 -11.84 23.88 72.28
N SER A 124 -13.15 23.99 72.10
CA SER A 124 -14.07 24.41 73.17
C SER A 124 -14.40 23.34 74.21
N THR A 125 -14.18 22.06 73.92
CA THR A 125 -14.49 20.98 74.87
C THR A 125 -13.31 20.47 75.69
N ASN A 126 -12.07 20.91 75.41
CA ASN A 126 -10.86 20.41 76.03
C ASN A 126 -10.13 21.44 76.94
N PHE A 127 -10.77 22.56 77.31
CA PHE A 127 -10.22 23.44 78.35
C PHE A 127 -10.55 22.85 79.74
N LYS A 128 -9.84 21.76 80.10
CA LYS A 128 -9.54 21.44 81.49
C LYS A 128 -8.11 21.87 81.72
N SER A 129 -7.96 22.81 82.62
CA SER A 129 -6.67 23.31 83.11
C SER A 129 -5.77 22.11 83.48
N PRO A 130 -4.55 22.00 82.96
CA PRO A 130 -3.62 21.01 83.49
C PRO A 130 -3.09 21.49 84.80
N SER A 131 -3.44 20.79 85.90
CA SER A 131 -2.62 20.78 87.08
C SER A 131 -1.23 20.31 86.70
N SER A 132 -0.25 21.13 86.76
CA SER A 132 1.17 20.86 86.62
C SER A 132 1.60 19.80 87.62
N SER A 133 1.70 18.57 87.12
CA SER A 133 2.53 17.51 87.72
C SER A 133 3.68 17.26 86.72
N THR A 134 4.79 17.93 86.99
CA THR A 134 6.09 17.63 86.36
C THR A 134 6.51 16.27 86.91
N THR A 135 6.15 15.17 86.21
CA THR A 135 6.77 13.89 86.32
C THR A 135 8.15 14.01 85.72
N LEU A 136 9.17 14.10 86.54
CA LEU A 136 10.56 13.90 86.19
C LEU A 136 10.68 12.51 85.58
N LEU A 137 10.82 12.42 84.22
CA LEU A 137 11.14 11.15 83.56
C LEU A 137 12.42 10.59 84.13
N SER A 138 12.48 9.31 84.37
CA SER A 138 13.74 8.62 84.79
C SER A 138 14.76 8.80 83.62
N ALA A 139 16.06 8.75 83.99
CA ALA A 139 17.12 8.94 82.98
C ALA A 139 16.98 7.95 81.77
N GLY A 140 16.49 6.72 82.00
CA GLY A 140 16.24 5.79 80.93
C GLY A 140 15.04 6.09 80.03
N GLU A 141 13.97 6.69 80.64
CA GLU A 141 12.79 7.13 79.82
C GLU A 141 13.12 8.38 78.96
N MET A 142 14.02 9.24 79.47
CA MET A 142 14.51 10.41 78.71
C MET A 142 15.38 10.00 77.55
N GLU A 143 16.28 9.01 77.71
CA GLU A 143 17.12 8.45 76.68
C GLU A 143 16.28 7.74 75.59
N GLN A 144 15.29 6.96 75.98
CA GLN A 144 14.37 6.30 75.03
C GLN A 144 13.55 7.33 74.25
N LYS A 145 13.11 8.42 74.85
CA LYS A 145 12.38 9.52 74.21
C LYS A 145 13.23 10.29 73.19
N LEU A 146 14.51 10.50 73.51
CA LEU A 146 15.46 11.12 72.56
C LEU A 146 15.71 10.26 71.36
N LEU A 147 15.90 8.95 71.50
CA LEU A 147 16.04 7.99 70.41
C LEU A 147 14.78 7.94 69.51
N GLU A 148 13.58 7.96 70.12
CA GLU A 148 12.33 8.00 69.37
C GLU A 148 12.19 9.33 68.55
N LEU A 149 12.56 10.46 69.12
CA LEU A 149 12.54 11.75 68.43
C LEU A 149 13.62 11.81 67.34
N GLU A 150 14.80 11.24 67.55
CA GLU A 150 15.84 11.13 66.54
C GLU A 150 15.33 10.34 65.31
N ASP A 151 14.73 9.16 65.52
CA ASP A 151 14.16 8.34 64.48
C ASP A 151 13.02 9.08 63.73
N GLN A 152 12.17 9.81 64.45
CA GLN A 152 11.15 10.68 63.87
C GLN A 152 11.76 11.80 63.02
N ALA A 153 12.79 12.51 63.51
CA ALA A 153 13.47 13.55 62.75
C ALA A 153 14.12 12.99 61.50
N GLN A 154 14.83 11.84 61.59
CA GLN A 154 15.42 11.17 60.44
C GLN A 154 14.36 10.74 59.42
N ASN A 155 13.22 10.26 59.88
CA ASN A 155 12.10 9.92 59.00
C ASN A 155 11.55 11.15 58.29
N PHE A 156 11.34 12.29 58.98
CA PHE A 156 10.90 13.54 58.32
C PHE A 156 11.93 14.06 57.32
N ILE A 157 13.22 13.99 57.66
CA ILE A 157 14.32 14.32 56.74
C ILE A 157 14.26 13.43 55.46
N ARG A 158 14.11 12.10 55.67
CA ARG A 158 14.06 11.14 54.54
C ARG A 158 12.87 11.36 53.62
N VAL A 159 11.71 11.77 54.13
CA VAL A 159 10.53 12.08 53.34
C VAL A 159 10.49 13.54 52.85
N GLY A 160 11.51 14.34 53.13
CA GLY A 160 11.61 15.74 52.68
C GLY A 160 10.67 16.69 53.42
N ASN A 161 10.19 16.36 54.62
CA ASN A 161 9.33 17.24 55.41
C ASN A 161 10.17 18.09 56.38
N THR A 162 10.70 19.19 55.83
CA THR A 162 11.66 20.06 56.52
C THR A 162 11.07 20.70 57.77
N ASP A 163 9.80 21.15 57.72
CA ASP A 163 9.14 21.78 58.87
C ASP A 163 8.96 20.86 60.06
N MET A 164 8.49 19.63 59.83
CA MET A 164 8.31 18.62 60.87
C MET A 164 9.65 18.12 61.40
N ALA A 165 10.68 18.05 60.57
CA ALA A 165 12.03 17.72 60.97
C ALA A 165 12.59 18.77 61.93
N LEU A 166 12.48 20.06 61.62
CA LEU A 166 12.90 21.18 62.46
C LEU A 166 12.16 21.18 63.79
N GLU A 167 10.83 21.02 63.79
CA GLU A 167 10.03 20.98 65.02
C GLU A 167 10.48 19.80 65.91
N THR A 168 10.80 18.66 65.30
CA THR A 168 11.25 17.46 66.06
C THR A 168 12.66 17.65 66.59
N ILE A 169 13.57 18.27 65.82
CA ILE A 169 14.93 18.62 66.28
C ILE A 169 14.86 19.62 67.41
N GLN A 170 13.97 20.61 67.36
CA GLN A 170 13.76 21.55 68.47
C GLN A 170 13.33 20.83 69.76
N LYS A 171 12.43 19.84 69.66
CA LYS A 171 12.03 19.02 70.84
C LYS A 171 13.20 18.22 71.39
N ILE A 172 14.10 17.71 70.57
CA ILE A 172 15.34 17.04 71.01
C ILE A 172 16.22 18.04 71.76
N GLN A 173 16.42 19.25 71.21
CA GLN A 173 17.25 20.30 71.77
C GLN A 173 16.68 20.85 73.11
N GLU A 174 15.36 20.84 73.28
CA GLU A 174 14.70 21.22 74.54
C GLU A 174 14.92 20.20 75.65
N ILE A 175 15.06 18.89 75.26
CA ILE A 175 15.29 17.83 76.24
C ILE A 175 16.78 17.70 76.58
N ASP A 176 17.65 17.67 75.59
CA ASP A 176 19.11 17.63 75.73
C ASP A 176 19.81 18.53 74.69
N PRO A 177 20.24 19.75 75.03
CA PRO A 177 20.93 20.65 74.12
C PRO A 177 22.28 20.11 73.59
N ASN A 178 22.86 19.12 74.23
CA ASN A 178 24.13 18.51 73.83
C ASN A 178 23.96 17.10 73.19
N TYR A 179 22.74 16.73 72.81
CA TYR A 179 22.49 15.44 72.20
C TYR A 179 23.37 15.23 70.92
N PRO A 180 24.13 14.12 70.85
CA PRO A 180 25.18 13.97 69.85
C PRO A 180 24.67 14.05 68.38
N ALA A 181 23.46 13.59 68.13
CA ALA A 181 22.90 13.59 66.78
C ALA A 181 22.43 14.98 66.30
N LEU A 182 22.28 15.97 67.16
CA LEU A 182 21.78 17.32 66.80
C LEU A 182 22.59 17.99 65.70
N VAL A 183 23.92 17.85 65.70
CA VAL A 183 24.78 18.47 64.70
C VAL A 183 24.50 17.87 63.33
N GLU A 184 24.42 16.56 63.23
CA GLU A 184 24.15 15.86 61.97
C GLU A 184 22.72 16.14 61.48
N LEU A 185 21.71 16.04 62.35
CA LEU A 185 20.31 16.34 62.00
C LEU A 185 20.12 17.75 61.52
N ASN A 186 20.73 18.75 62.18
CA ASN A 186 20.69 20.14 61.72
C ASN A 186 21.37 20.33 60.37
N ASN A 187 22.52 19.69 60.12
CA ASN A 187 23.17 19.76 58.82
C ASN A 187 22.29 19.19 57.71
N GLN A 188 21.68 18.03 57.93
CA GLN A 188 20.77 17.39 56.97
C GLN A 188 19.54 18.25 56.69
N VAL A 189 18.93 18.86 57.70
CA VAL A 189 17.79 19.77 57.50
C VAL A 189 18.19 21.03 56.74
N ASN A 190 19.35 21.63 57.08
CA ASN A 190 19.85 22.80 56.36
C ASN A 190 20.10 22.47 54.85
N GLN A 191 20.64 21.31 54.56
CA GLN A 191 20.78 20.84 53.18
C GLN A 191 19.41 20.69 52.47
N LEU A 192 18.42 20.12 53.15
CA LEU A 192 17.05 20.05 52.61
C LEU A 192 16.44 21.42 52.37
N GLN A 193 16.61 22.36 53.31
CA GLN A 193 16.14 23.75 53.12
C GLN A 193 16.79 24.44 51.92
N GLU A 194 18.09 24.20 51.72
CA GLU A 194 18.77 24.72 50.54
C GLU A 194 18.18 24.14 49.25
N LEU A 195 17.92 22.84 49.19
CA LEU A 195 17.29 22.18 48.08
C LEU A 195 15.85 22.69 47.85
N ASP A 196 15.05 22.86 48.91
CA ASP A 196 13.70 23.45 48.83
C ASP A 196 13.72 24.86 48.23
N ASN A 197 14.62 25.72 48.68
CA ASN A 197 14.76 27.09 48.17
C ASN A 197 15.15 27.09 46.67
N LEU A 198 16.11 26.25 46.29
CA LEU A 198 16.51 26.12 44.90
C LEU A 198 15.36 25.61 44.03
N TYR A 199 14.58 24.66 44.53
CA TYR A 199 13.43 24.12 43.83
C TYR A 199 12.32 25.17 43.64
N GLU A 200 11.96 25.92 44.72
CA GLU A 200 10.99 27.00 44.61
C GLU A 200 11.42 28.10 43.62
N MET A 201 12.70 28.48 43.65
CA MET A 201 13.24 29.40 42.65
C MET A 201 13.15 28.86 41.23
N ALA A 202 13.46 27.56 41.03
CA ALA A 202 13.34 26.92 39.75
C ALA A 202 11.89 26.91 39.24
N MET A 203 10.93 26.61 40.13
CA MET A 203 9.50 26.67 39.78
C MET A 203 9.01 28.06 39.42
N GLN A 204 9.49 29.12 40.13
CA GLN A 204 9.21 30.50 39.76
C GLN A 204 9.74 30.87 38.38
N TYR A 205 10.94 30.39 38.01
CA TYR A 205 11.47 30.60 36.67
C TYR A 205 10.65 29.84 35.61
N ILE A 206 10.15 28.64 35.91
CA ILE A 206 9.24 27.88 35.02
C ILE A 206 7.94 28.67 34.79
N GLU A 207 7.32 29.20 35.86
CA GLU A 207 6.10 30.02 35.78
C GLU A 207 6.31 31.28 34.92
N ASN A 208 7.50 31.86 34.96
CA ASN A 208 7.87 33.03 34.17
C ASN A 208 8.39 32.67 32.76
N ASN A 209 8.33 31.39 32.35
CA ASN A 209 8.84 30.86 31.07
C ASN A 209 10.36 31.04 30.85
N ASP A 210 11.13 31.31 31.94
CA ASP A 210 12.60 31.33 31.89
C ASP A 210 13.18 29.93 32.12
N TYR A 211 12.97 29.09 31.14
CA TYR A 211 13.38 27.66 31.20
C TYR A 211 14.88 27.47 31.35
N ASN A 212 15.69 28.41 30.84
CA ASN A 212 17.16 28.29 30.94
C ASN A 212 17.61 28.51 32.38
N ALA A 213 17.09 29.54 33.08
CA ALA A 213 17.40 29.78 34.48
C ALA A 213 16.88 28.63 35.37
N ALA A 214 15.67 28.13 35.10
CA ALA A 214 15.10 26.97 35.79
C ALA A 214 15.99 25.74 35.65
N LEU A 215 16.44 25.43 34.44
CA LEU A 215 17.28 24.25 34.15
C LEU A 215 18.60 24.29 34.90
N VAL A 216 19.22 25.44 35.04
CA VAL A 216 20.46 25.61 35.81
C VAL A 216 20.25 25.21 37.28
N LEU A 217 19.17 25.71 37.92
CA LEU A 217 18.85 25.39 39.30
C LEU A 217 18.46 23.92 39.48
N LEU A 218 17.62 23.37 38.60
CA LEU A 218 17.23 21.97 38.66
C LEU A 218 18.42 21.02 38.49
N LYS A 219 19.38 21.33 37.63
CA LYS A 219 20.63 20.57 37.48
C LYS A 219 21.55 20.71 38.67
N GLN A 220 21.53 21.86 39.38
CA GLN A 220 22.24 22.02 40.64
C GLN A 220 21.64 21.11 41.72
N ILE A 221 20.31 21.02 41.79
CA ILE A 221 19.62 20.07 42.70
C ILE A 221 19.93 18.63 42.32
N GLU A 222 19.87 18.27 41.03
CA GLU A 222 20.19 16.92 40.51
C GLU A 222 21.59 16.47 40.93
N GLY A 223 22.58 17.39 40.86
CA GLY A 223 23.95 17.11 41.29
C GLY A 223 24.11 16.85 42.80
N GLN A 224 23.19 17.36 43.62
CA GLN A 224 23.17 17.15 45.08
C GLN A 224 22.29 15.94 45.48
N ASN A 225 21.10 15.83 44.87
CA ASN A 225 20.14 14.77 45.11
C ASN A 225 19.28 14.52 43.86
N ALA A 226 19.66 13.53 43.04
CA ALA A 226 19.00 13.21 41.77
C ALA A 226 17.54 12.72 41.92
N THR A 227 17.12 12.32 43.11
CA THR A 227 15.76 11.82 43.39
C THR A 227 14.90 12.86 44.15
N TYR A 228 15.36 14.12 44.21
CA TYR A 228 14.66 15.16 44.95
C TYR A 228 13.37 15.57 44.23
N LYS A 229 12.23 15.41 44.93
CA LYS A 229 10.89 15.73 44.38
C LYS A 229 10.72 15.20 42.95
N ASP A 230 10.22 16.00 42.02
CA ASP A 230 9.97 15.66 40.62
C ASP A 230 10.95 16.35 39.65
N ILE A 231 12.19 16.69 40.16
CA ILE A 231 13.17 17.44 39.36
C ILE A 231 13.45 16.83 38.00
N GLN A 232 13.57 15.49 37.93
CA GLN A 232 13.84 14.81 36.68
C GLN A 232 12.71 15.05 35.67
N TYR A 233 11.47 14.96 36.11
CA TYR A 233 10.32 15.29 35.26
C TYR A 233 10.36 16.73 34.77
N GLN A 234 10.69 17.68 35.66
CA GLN A 234 10.78 19.11 35.28
C GLN A 234 11.92 19.35 34.28
N ILE A 235 13.09 18.73 34.51
CA ILE A 235 14.22 18.81 33.58
C ILE A 235 13.80 18.27 32.20
N ASP A 236 13.17 17.09 32.14
CA ASP A 236 12.76 16.47 30.90
C ASP A 236 11.72 17.34 30.14
N GLN A 237 10.77 17.95 30.87
CA GLN A 237 9.81 18.88 30.28
C GLN A 237 10.50 20.13 29.68
N ILE A 238 11.45 20.72 30.41
CA ILE A 238 12.19 21.91 29.94
C ILE A 238 13.05 21.55 28.71
N VAL A 239 13.77 20.45 28.75
CA VAL A 239 14.60 19.97 27.61
C VAL A 239 13.71 19.77 26.38
N LYS A 240 12.56 19.15 26.56
CA LYS A 240 11.56 18.93 25.51
C LYS A 240 11.06 20.28 24.93
N GLN A 241 10.69 21.23 25.78
CA GLN A 241 10.21 22.55 25.33
C GLN A 241 11.31 23.35 24.60
N ASN A 242 12.54 23.32 25.10
CA ASN A 242 13.67 23.95 24.43
C ASN A 242 13.93 23.31 23.05
N ARG A 243 13.88 21.98 22.95
CA ARG A 243 14.02 21.29 21.66
C ARG A 243 12.94 21.69 20.66
N ILE A 244 11.69 21.77 21.12
CA ILE A 244 10.58 22.23 20.28
C ILE A 244 10.85 23.66 19.76
N LYS A 245 11.25 24.57 20.66
CA LYS A 245 11.55 25.96 20.29
C LYS A 245 12.69 26.05 19.26
N GLU A 246 13.74 25.28 19.44
CA GLU A 246 14.84 25.19 18.46
C GLU A 246 14.34 24.69 17.10
N LEU A 247 13.53 23.63 17.09
CA LEU A 247 12.96 23.06 15.87
C LEU A 247 12.08 24.07 15.12
N LEU A 248 11.25 24.82 15.84
CA LEU A 248 10.40 25.86 15.24
C LEU A 248 11.24 26.98 14.60
N VAL A 249 12.31 27.43 15.27
CA VAL A 249 13.23 28.44 14.71
C VAL A 249 13.95 27.93 13.46
N VAL A 250 14.37 26.67 13.47
CA VAL A 250 14.99 26.03 12.29
C VAL A 250 13.98 25.93 11.16
N ALA A 251 12.74 25.53 11.45
CA ALA A 251 11.67 25.42 10.47
C ALA A 251 11.33 26.76 9.82
N ASP A 252 11.17 27.82 10.61
CA ASP A 252 10.89 29.18 10.10
C ASP A 252 12.01 29.69 9.19
N SER A 253 13.27 29.50 9.59
CA SER A 253 14.41 29.86 8.75
C SER A 253 14.47 29.06 7.45
N ALA A 254 14.24 27.75 7.55
CA ALA A 254 14.19 26.86 6.38
C ALA A 254 13.04 27.22 5.43
N TYR A 255 11.88 27.57 5.96
CA TYR A 255 10.73 28.02 5.17
C TYR A 255 11.04 29.30 4.38
N ALA A 256 11.64 30.29 5.04
CA ALA A 256 12.07 31.53 4.37
C ALA A 256 13.08 31.31 3.24
N GLU A 257 13.89 30.25 3.34
CA GLU A 257 14.91 29.86 2.35
C GLU A 257 14.37 28.88 1.29
N GLY A 258 13.14 28.38 1.41
CA GLY A 258 12.53 27.38 0.52
C GLY A 258 13.13 25.97 0.69
N ARG A 259 13.71 25.66 1.84
CA ARG A 259 14.27 24.34 2.16
C ARG A 259 13.19 23.41 2.76
N TRP A 260 12.28 22.97 1.90
CA TRP A 260 11.05 22.29 2.28
C TRP A 260 11.28 21.00 3.10
N ASP A 261 12.33 20.24 2.82
CA ASP A 261 12.65 19.00 3.57
C ASP A 261 13.02 19.33 5.03
N ASP A 262 13.76 20.39 5.25
CA ASP A 262 14.15 20.82 6.59
C ASP A 262 12.94 21.33 7.38
N VAL A 263 12.03 22.03 6.70
CA VAL A 263 10.75 22.46 7.30
C VAL A 263 9.94 21.28 7.76
N ILE A 264 9.70 20.32 6.83
CA ILE A 264 8.91 19.12 7.11
C ILE A 264 9.51 18.34 8.28
N THR A 265 10.82 18.07 8.22
CA THR A 265 11.52 17.30 9.26
C THR A 265 11.42 17.99 10.63
N SER A 266 11.67 19.30 10.68
CA SER A 266 11.65 20.06 11.94
C SER A 266 10.25 20.14 12.54
N TYR A 267 9.22 20.40 11.74
CA TYR A 267 7.85 20.45 12.24
C TYR A 267 7.30 19.07 12.63
N GLU A 268 7.58 18.03 11.85
CA GLU A 268 7.17 16.67 12.22
C GLU A 268 7.84 16.19 13.51
N GLU A 269 9.13 16.51 13.71
CA GLU A 269 9.83 16.22 14.97
C GLU A 269 9.21 17.01 16.14
N ALA A 270 8.92 18.31 15.95
CA ALA A 270 8.27 19.11 16.96
C ALA A 270 6.88 18.57 17.35
N LEU A 271 6.05 18.20 16.36
CA LEU A 271 4.73 17.59 16.59
C LEU A 271 4.83 16.20 17.25
N SER A 272 5.88 15.44 16.97
CA SER A 272 6.12 14.15 17.63
C SER A 272 6.45 14.31 19.12
N LEU A 273 7.16 15.40 19.46
CA LEU A 273 7.46 15.74 20.84
C LEU A 273 6.20 16.24 21.57
N ASP A 274 5.43 17.12 20.95
CA ASP A 274 4.16 17.62 21.51
C ASP A 274 3.10 17.79 20.43
N PRO A 275 2.14 16.85 20.31
CA PRO A 275 1.05 16.95 19.34
C PRO A 275 0.10 18.15 19.56
N ALA A 276 0.17 18.80 20.71
CA ALA A 276 -0.67 19.94 21.06
C ALA A 276 0.04 21.29 20.88
N ILE A 277 1.18 21.33 20.17
CA ILE A 277 1.89 22.57 19.90
C ILE A 277 0.96 23.55 19.19
N VAL A 278 0.82 24.76 19.77
CA VAL A 278 0.16 25.89 19.16
C VAL A 278 1.23 26.85 18.65
N ALA A 279 1.54 26.76 17.35
CA ALA A 279 2.36 27.75 16.66
C ALA A 279 1.51 28.36 15.53
N PRO A 280 1.29 29.69 15.50
CA PRO A 280 0.29 30.32 14.61
C PRO A 280 0.44 29.98 13.13
N ASP A 281 1.68 29.82 12.65
CA ASP A 281 1.98 29.62 11.24
C ASP A 281 2.40 28.17 10.92
N LEU A 282 2.48 27.28 11.93
CA LEU A 282 3.02 25.93 11.78
C LEU A 282 2.25 25.09 10.75
N GLU A 283 0.92 25.05 10.87
CA GLU A 283 0.09 24.24 9.98
C GLU A 283 0.15 24.75 8.54
N GLU A 284 0.18 26.08 8.36
CA GLU A 284 0.28 26.70 7.04
C GLU A 284 1.64 26.44 6.40
N GLN A 285 2.73 26.67 7.12
CA GLN A 285 4.09 26.46 6.61
C GLN A 285 4.34 24.99 6.30
N LEU A 286 3.87 24.07 7.15
CA LEU A 286 3.98 22.64 6.91
C LEU A 286 3.16 22.20 5.68
N PHE A 287 1.91 22.69 5.55
CA PHE A 287 1.08 22.42 4.38
C PHE A 287 1.73 22.93 3.10
N MET A 288 2.23 24.17 3.08
CA MET A 288 2.90 24.74 1.92
C MET A 288 4.19 24.01 1.57
N SER A 289 4.91 23.52 2.58
CA SER A 289 6.12 22.73 2.37
C SER A 289 5.81 21.38 1.71
N TYR A 290 4.77 20.67 2.16
CA TYR A 290 4.28 19.49 1.47
C TYR A 290 3.84 19.82 0.05
N TYR A 291 3.08 20.89 -0.15
CA TYR A 291 2.60 21.31 -1.46
C TYR A 291 3.74 21.55 -2.44
N GLU A 292 4.73 22.36 -2.08
CA GLU A 292 5.87 22.66 -2.97
C GLU A 292 6.73 21.42 -3.22
N LYS A 293 6.92 20.55 -2.22
CA LYS A 293 7.65 19.28 -2.40
C LYS A 293 6.93 18.36 -3.36
N ILE A 294 5.62 18.15 -3.19
CA ILE A 294 4.79 17.32 -4.08
C ILE A 294 4.82 17.91 -5.50
N LYS A 295 4.62 19.21 -5.63
CA LYS A 295 4.64 19.90 -6.92
C LYS A 295 5.99 19.73 -7.63
N ALA A 296 7.11 19.87 -6.92
CA ALA A 296 8.44 19.67 -7.48
C ALA A 296 8.63 18.25 -8.01
N ILE A 297 8.25 17.24 -7.23
CA ILE A 297 8.31 15.83 -7.63
C ILE A 297 7.42 15.59 -8.86
N LEU A 298 6.15 15.99 -8.80
CA LEU A 298 5.18 15.66 -9.84
C LEU A 298 5.35 16.47 -11.13
N SER A 299 6.00 17.63 -11.07
CA SER A 299 6.33 18.43 -12.26
C SER A 299 7.62 17.97 -12.97
N SER A 300 8.45 17.16 -12.31
CA SER A 300 9.65 16.59 -12.91
C SER A 300 9.30 15.48 -13.90
N GLU A 301 9.89 15.50 -15.09
CA GLU A 301 9.72 14.42 -16.08
C GLU A 301 10.42 13.14 -15.67
N ASN A 302 11.48 13.25 -14.86
CA ASN A 302 12.36 12.14 -14.48
C ASN A 302 12.08 11.60 -13.07
N SER A 303 10.93 11.92 -12.47
CA SER A 303 10.58 11.41 -11.14
C SER A 303 10.50 9.90 -11.13
N THR A 304 11.18 9.28 -10.17
CA THR A 304 11.13 7.84 -9.95
C THR A 304 9.77 7.43 -9.37
N ILE A 305 9.48 6.14 -9.43
CA ILE A 305 8.25 5.58 -8.82
C ILE A 305 8.25 5.83 -7.31
N GLU A 306 9.40 5.65 -6.65
CA GLU A 306 9.57 5.87 -5.22
C GLU A 306 9.32 7.32 -4.82
N GLU A 307 9.75 8.28 -5.64
CA GLU A 307 9.47 9.71 -5.41
C GLU A 307 7.98 10.03 -5.56
N ILE A 308 7.30 9.41 -6.52
CA ILE A 308 5.86 9.61 -6.72
C ILE A 308 5.05 8.99 -5.57
N ASP A 309 5.44 7.82 -5.06
CA ASP A 309 4.83 7.21 -3.87
C ASP A 309 5.09 8.05 -2.61
N ALA A 310 6.28 8.67 -2.49
CA ALA A 310 6.57 9.65 -1.44
C ALA A 310 5.69 10.91 -1.57
N ALA A 311 5.48 11.42 -2.78
CA ALA A 311 4.57 12.55 -3.03
C ALA A 311 3.12 12.23 -2.63
N GLU A 312 2.65 11.01 -2.86
CA GLU A 312 1.34 10.54 -2.38
C GLU A 312 1.27 10.58 -0.85
N THR A 313 2.31 10.11 -0.17
CA THR A 313 2.39 10.16 1.30
C THR A 313 2.32 11.59 1.81
N TYR A 314 3.10 12.51 1.24
CA TYR A 314 3.03 13.93 1.58
C TYR A 314 1.65 14.53 1.29
N TYR A 315 0.99 14.12 0.22
CA TYR A 315 -0.38 14.55 -0.09
C TYR A 315 -1.36 14.19 1.03
N TYR A 316 -1.36 12.94 1.50
CA TYR A 316 -2.25 12.53 2.59
C TYR A 316 -1.94 13.25 3.91
N ARG A 317 -0.67 13.54 4.21
CA ARG A 317 -0.28 14.35 5.37
C ARG A 317 -0.79 15.79 5.23
N ALA A 318 -0.66 16.40 4.06
CA ALA A 318 -1.20 17.73 3.79
C ALA A 318 -2.74 17.78 3.93
N VAL A 319 -3.44 16.75 3.44
CA VAL A 319 -4.91 16.63 3.60
C VAL A 319 -5.31 16.55 5.07
N ALA A 320 -4.57 15.80 5.88
CA ALA A 320 -4.85 15.66 7.31
C ALA A 320 -4.75 17.00 8.07
N LEU A 321 -3.83 17.87 7.69
CA LEU A 321 -3.72 19.22 8.26
C LEU A 321 -4.94 20.10 7.94
N VAL A 322 -5.45 20.02 6.70
CA VAL A 322 -6.62 20.84 6.26
C VAL A 322 -7.91 20.45 6.97
N ALA A 323 -8.05 19.21 7.39
CA ALA A 323 -9.25 18.73 8.06
C ALA A 323 -9.49 19.39 9.43
N GLN A 324 -8.47 20.01 10.02
CA GLN A 324 -8.51 20.58 11.37
C GLN A 324 -8.90 22.08 11.40
N ASP A 325 -8.66 22.84 10.32
CA ASP A 325 -8.93 24.29 10.28
C ASP A 325 -9.97 24.70 9.23
N LYS A 326 -11.03 25.40 9.66
CA LYS A 326 -12.12 25.87 8.80
C LYS A 326 -11.83 27.19 8.07
N ALA A 327 -10.92 28.00 8.56
CA ALA A 327 -10.66 29.36 8.05
C ALA A 327 -9.89 29.35 6.71
N PHE A 328 -8.92 28.48 6.58
CA PHE A 328 -8.11 28.29 5.36
C PHE A 328 -8.69 27.25 4.36
N ALA A 329 -9.87 26.70 4.67
CA ALA A 329 -10.38 25.52 3.98
C ALA A 329 -10.65 25.71 2.48
N GLN A 330 -10.89 26.94 1.98
CA GLN A 330 -11.19 27.14 0.56
C GLN A 330 -9.92 27.20 -0.29
N GLU A 331 -8.96 28.02 0.09
CA GLU A 331 -7.70 28.17 -0.64
C GLU A 331 -6.90 26.87 -0.67
N ARG A 332 -6.82 26.18 0.47
CA ARG A 332 -6.17 24.86 0.58
C ARG A 332 -6.89 23.80 -0.24
N ARG A 333 -8.22 23.86 -0.41
CA ARG A 333 -8.96 22.94 -1.28
C ARG A 333 -8.58 23.10 -2.75
N ASP A 334 -8.41 24.31 -3.23
CA ASP A 334 -8.01 24.56 -4.61
C ASP A 334 -6.60 24.03 -4.88
N LEU A 335 -5.67 24.20 -3.93
CA LEU A 335 -4.34 23.62 -3.98
C LEU A 335 -4.36 22.08 -3.93
N GLN A 336 -5.19 21.50 -3.08
CA GLN A 336 -5.39 20.04 -3.03
C GLN A 336 -5.91 19.49 -4.35
N GLN A 337 -6.90 20.13 -4.94
CA GLN A 337 -7.46 19.71 -6.23
C GLN A 337 -6.41 19.76 -7.35
N PHE A 338 -5.54 20.74 -7.33
CA PHE A 338 -4.41 20.82 -8.25
C PHE A 338 -3.44 19.64 -8.06
N LEU A 339 -3.06 19.31 -6.82
CA LEU A 339 -2.18 18.18 -6.51
C LEU A 339 -2.81 16.84 -6.92
N VAL A 340 -4.10 16.65 -6.68
CA VAL A 340 -4.86 15.45 -7.14
C VAL A 340 -4.77 15.34 -8.66
N GLY A 341 -4.92 16.44 -9.39
CA GLY A 341 -4.78 16.46 -10.86
C GLY A 341 -3.39 16.00 -11.31
N LEU A 342 -2.33 16.48 -10.65
CA LEU A 342 -0.96 16.09 -10.97
C LEU A 342 -0.68 14.61 -10.64
N LEU A 343 -1.10 14.13 -9.47
CA LEU A 343 -0.96 12.71 -9.08
C LEU A 343 -1.67 11.80 -10.06
N ASN A 344 -2.93 12.12 -10.41
CA ASN A 344 -3.68 11.36 -11.39
C ASN A 344 -2.98 11.30 -12.75
N LEU A 345 -2.45 12.44 -13.20
CA LEU A 345 -1.70 12.49 -14.46
C LEU A 345 -0.48 11.55 -14.42
N LYS A 346 0.29 11.59 -13.34
CA LYS A 346 1.49 10.74 -13.19
C LYS A 346 1.13 9.26 -13.11
N TYR A 347 0.14 8.87 -12.32
CA TYR A 347 -0.29 7.46 -12.24
C TYR A 347 -0.77 6.93 -13.59
N ARG A 348 -1.53 7.73 -14.33
CA ARG A 348 -1.98 7.36 -15.69
C ARG A 348 -0.80 7.24 -16.66
N GLN A 349 0.18 8.16 -16.59
CA GLN A 349 1.39 8.11 -17.43
C GLN A 349 2.22 6.85 -17.14
N ILE A 350 2.44 6.51 -15.86
CA ILE A 350 3.14 5.29 -15.46
C ILE A 350 2.38 4.05 -15.96
N ALA A 351 1.09 3.98 -15.70
CA ALA A 351 0.28 2.85 -16.14
C ALA A 351 0.30 2.69 -17.67
N LYS A 352 0.18 3.79 -18.40
CA LYS A 352 0.26 3.81 -19.87
C LYS A 352 1.61 3.31 -20.36
N SER A 353 2.72 3.80 -19.81
CA SER A 353 4.06 3.38 -20.23
C SER A 353 4.31 1.88 -20.00
N ILE A 354 3.77 1.34 -18.91
CA ILE A 354 3.83 -0.10 -18.62
C ILE A 354 2.98 -0.89 -19.62
N ILE A 355 1.74 -0.47 -19.87
CA ILE A 355 0.80 -1.15 -20.78
C ILE A 355 1.32 -1.15 -22.22
N GLU A 356 1.92 -0.06 -22.66
CA GLU A 356 2.45 0.10 -24.01
C GLU A 356 3.83 -0.55 -24.20
N SER A 357 4.44 -1.05 -23.12
CA SER A 357 5.72 -1.73 -23.21
C SER A 357 5.59 -3.08 -23.93
N PRO A 358 6.41 -3.34 -24.95
CA PRO A 358 6.44 -4.65 -25.60
C PRO A 358 6.98 -5.76 -24.68
N TYR A 359 7.59 -5.38 -23.56
CA TYR A 359 8.10 -6.29 -22.52
C TYR A 359 7.14 -6.45 -21.35
N ALA A 360 5.89 -6.00 -21.49
CA ALA A 360 4.91 -6.09 -20.42
C ALA A 360 4.67 -7.54 -20.00
N THR A 361 4.75 -7.78 -18.69
CA THR A 361 4.47 -9.06 -18.04
C THR A 361 3.18 -8.95 -17.21
N GLU A 362 2.62 -10.06 -16.76
CA GLU A 362 1.46 -10.06 -15.85
C GLU A 362 1.74 -9.21 -14.61
N ASP A 363 2.93 -9.34 -14.01
CA ASP A 363 3.32 -8.56 -12.84
C ASP A 363 3.39 -7.06 -13.14
N SER A 364 3.96 -6.68 -14.28
CA SER A 364 4.03 -5.28 -14.67
C SER A 364 2.65 -4.69 -14.96
N ILE A 365 1.78 -5.42 -15.65
CA ILE A 365 0.40 -4.99 -15.90
C ILE A 365 -0.41 -4.92 -14.58
N THR A 366 -0.17 -5.83 -13.64
CA THR A 366 -0.76 -5.75 -12.30
C THR A 366 -0.36 -4.44 -11.60
N LYS A 367 0.90 -4.02 -11.70
CA LYS A 367 1.35 -2.70 -11.20
C LYS A 367 0.62 -1.55 -11.90
N ALA A 368 0.46 -1.61 -13.23
CA ALA A 368 -0.29 -0.59 -13.98
C ALA A 368 -1.74 -0.48 -13.51
N VAL A 369 -2.41 -1.62 -13.27
CA VAL A 369 -3.76 -1.67 -12.70
C VAL A 369 -3.80 -1.02 -11.30
N ASN A 370 -2.79 -1.26 -10.46
CA ASN A 370 -2.72 -0.66 -9.13
C ASN A 370 -2.54 0.86 -9.19
N TYR A 371 -1.70 1.38 -10.10
CA TYR A 371 -1.58 2.83 -10.30
C TYR A 371 -2.89 3.47 -10.78
N LEU A 372 -3.62 2.81 -11.69
CA LEU A 372 -4.93 3.29 -12.11
C LEU A 372 -5.97 3.23 -10.97
N ARG A 373 -5.90 2.24 -10.08
CA ARG A 373 -6.73 2.23 -8.85
C ARG A 373 -6.41 3.41 -7.93
N LYS A 374 -5.13 3.72 -7.71
CA LYS A 374 -4.73 4.92 -6.96
C LYS A 374 -5.33 6.18 -7.58
N ALA A 375 -5.28 6.31 -8.90
CA ALA A 375 -5.90 7.42 -9.62
C ALA A 375 -7.43 7.49 -9.43
N VAL A 376 -8.13 6.35 -9.51
CA VAL A 376 -9.58 6.26 -9.23
C VAL A 376 -9.90 6.65 -7.79
N ASN A 377 -9.11 6.21 -6.82
CA ASN A 377 -9.32 6.55 -5.40
C ASN A 377 -9.21 8.06 -5.14
N LEU A 378 -8.31 8.74 -5.86
CA LEU A 378 -8.17 10.20 -5.78
C LEU A 378 -9.31 10.95 -6.49
N ALA A 379 -9.88 10.36 -7.55
CA ALA A 379 -10.95 10.97 -8.35
C ALA A 379 -12.02 9.93 -8.76
N PRO A 380 -12.81 9.40 -7.81
CA PRO A 380 -13.72 8.28 -8.06
C PRO A 380 -14.85 8.59 -9.05
N GLY A 381 -15.16 9.87 -9.27
CA GLY A 381 -16.17 10.33 -10.23
C GLY A 381 -15.66 10.52 -11.67
N ASP A 382 -14.36 10.34 -11.93
CA ASP A 382 -13.79 10.53 -13.27
C ASP A 382 -14.04 9.30 -14.15
N ALA A 383 -14.98 9.42 -15.09
CA ALA A 383 -15.37 8.35 -16.01
C ALA A 383 -14.21 7.91 -16.93
N ALA A 384 -13.29 8.81 -17.27
CA ALA A 384 -12.16 8.49 -18.14
C ALA A 384 -11.16 7.60 -17.42
N ILE A 385 -10.83 7.91 -16.15
CA ILE A 385 -9.91 7.10 -15.32
C ILE A 385 -10.53 5.73 -15.05
N ASN A 386 -11.83 5.68 -14.71
CA ASN A 386 -12.54 4.41 -14.51
C ASN A 386 -12.51 3.53 -15.78
N SER A 387 -12.71 4.13 -16.95
CA SER A 387 -12.61 3.40 -18.24
C SER A 387 -11.19 2.90 -18.52
N GLU A 388 -10.16 3.67 -18.17
CA GLU A 388 -8.76 3.24 -18.30
C GLU A 388 -8.45 2.06 -17.37
N LEU A 389 -8.94 2.10 -16.14
CA LEU A 389 -8.81 0.99 -15.19
C LEU A 389 -9.50 -0.27 -15.70
N GLU A 390 -10.73 -0.16 -16.20
CA GLU A 390 -11.48 -1.30 -16.76
C GLU A 390 -10.73 -1.94 -17.93
N LYS A 391 -10.18 -1.13 -18.85
CA LYS A 391 -9.39 -1.61 -19.97
C LYS A 391 -8.12 -2.34 -19.48
N ALA A 392 -7.41 -1.78 -18.52
CA ALA A 392 -6.20 -2.40 -17.97
C ALA A 392 -6.49 -3.74 -17.26
N GLN A 393 -7.60 -3.83 -16.53
CA GLN A 393 -8.06 -5.06 -15.89
C GLN A 393 -8.43 -6.13 -16.93
N ASN A 394 -9.17 -5.76 -17.97
CA ASN A 394 -9.50 -6.67 -19.07
C ASN A 394 -8.24 -7.15 -19.81
N TYR A 395 -7.24 -6.28 -19.97
CA TYR A 395 -5.96 -6.63 -20.59
C TYR A 395 -5.16 -7.60 -19.72
N LEU A 396 -5.08 -7.36 -18.42
CA LEU A 396 -4.45 -8.28 -17.47
C LEU A 396 -5.10 -9.67 -17.53
N LEU A 397 -6.43 -9.71 -17.49
CA LEU A 397 -7.18 -10.97 -17.55
C LEU A 397 -6.95 -11.70 -18.89
N ALA A 398 -6.96 -10.94 -19.99
CA ALA A 398 -6.68 -11.51 -21.31
C ALA A 398 -5.26 -12.11 -21.38
N MET A 399 -4.25 -11.40 -20.87
CA MET A 399 -2.86 -11.88 -20.81
C MET A 399 -2.74 -13.13 -19.95
N GLN A 400 -3.40 -13.18 -18.78
CA GLN A 400 -3.42 -14.36 -17.92
C GLN A 400 -4.02 -15.59 -18.64
N LYS A 401 -5.13 -15.37 -19.34
CA LYS A 401 -5.78 -16.46 -20.12
C LYS A 401 -4.92 -16.91 -21.28
N PHE A 402 -4.31 -15.98 -22.00
CA PHE A 402 -3.38 -16.25 -23.08
C PHE A 402 -2.18 -17.10 -22.61
N ASN A 403 -1.53 -16.69 -21.53
CA ASN A 403 -0.35 -17.39 -20.99
C ASN A 403 -0.69 -18.80 -20.48
N ARG A 404 -1.94 -19.06 -20.11
CA ARG A 404 -2.45 -20.37 -19.70
C ARG A 404 -2.99 -21.18 -20.89
N MET A 405 -2.89 -20.68 -22.13
CA MET A 405 -3.43 -21.31 -23.34
C MET A 405 -4.95 -21.55 -23.28
N GLU A 406 -5.67 -20.74 -22.49
CA GLU A 406 -7.13 -20.75 -22.38
C GLU A 406 -7.72 -19.88 -23.51
N TRP A 407 -7.57 -20.34 -24.77
CA TRP A 407 -7.79 -19.53 -25.97
C TRP A 407 -9.18 -18.90 -26.07
N ASP A 408 -10.25 -19.64 -25.74
CA ASP A 408 -11.63 -19.12 -25.76
C ASP A 408 -11.80 -17.93 -24.82
N ALA A 409 -11.26 -18.05 -23.61
CA ALA A 409 -11.32 -17.00 -22.63
C ALA A 409 -10.41 -15.81 -23.00
N ALA A 410 -9.22 -16.07 -23.57
CA ALA A 410 -8.33 -15.04 -24.07
C ALA A 410 -8.99 -14.23 -25.18
N ILE A 411 -9.52 -14.88 -26.23
CA ILE A 411 -10.22 -14.26 -27.35
C ILE A 411 -11.39 -13.40 -26.84
N THR A 412 -12.22 -13.93 -25.93
CA THR A 412 -13.37 -13.22 -25.37
C THR A 412 -12.96 -11.91 -24.69
N ASN A 413 -11.88 -11.92 -23.90
CA ASN A 413 -11.42 -10.72 -23.19
C ASN A 413 -10.67 -9.76 -24.10
N LEU A 414 -9.91 -10.25 -25.08
CA LEU A 414 -9.23 -9.42 -26.07
C LEU A 414 -10.23 -8.68 -26.96
N HIS A 415 -11.34 -9.31 -27.35
CA HIS A 415 -12.40 -8.62 -28.12
C HIS A 415 -13.08 -7.47 -27.37
N LYS A 416 -13.16 -7.52 -26.02
CA LYS A 416 -13.65 -6.36 -25.27
C LYS A 416 -12.74 -5.15 -25.47
N LEU A 417 -11.44 -5.36 -25.62
CA LEU A 417 -10.45 -4.31 -25.83
C LEU A 417 -10.40 -3.82 -27.28
N SER A 418 -10.46 -4.71 -28.25
CA SER A 418 -10.38 -4.38 -29.67
C SER A 418 -11.54 -3.48 -30.15
N ARG A 419 -12.71 -3.57 -29.50
CA ARG A 419 -13.86 -2.68 -29.78
C ARG A 419 -13.60 -1.22 -29.47
N PHE A 420 -12.64 -0.91 -28.60
CA PHE A 420 -12.38 0.44 -28.14
C PHE A 420 -11.20 1.12 -28.86
N GLN A 421 -10.15 0.39 -29.19
CA GLN A 421 -8.99 0.90 -29.92
C GLN A 421 -8.14 -0.25 -30.47
N THR A 422 -7.93 -0.27 -31.79
CA THR A 422 -7.03 -1.23 -32.46
C THR A 422 -5.56 -1.08 -32.01
N THR A 423 -5.19 0.10 -31.47
CA THR A 423 -3.82 0.42 -31.04
C THR A 423 -3.58 0.25 -29.54
N TYR A 424 -4.56 -0.25 -28.76
CA TYR A 424 -4.37 -0.45 -27.32
C TYR A 424 -3.18 -1.36 -27.04
N ALA A 425 -2.41 -1.05 -25.98
CA ALA A 425 -1.17 -1.74 -25.64
C ALA A 425 -0.18 -1.82 -26.81
N ASN A 426 -0.10 -0.75 -27.61
CA ASN A 426 0.80 -0.65 -28.75
C ASN A 426 0.65 -1.81 -29.76
N GLY A 427 -0.60 -2.26 -30.01
CA GLY A 427 -0.92 -3.37 -30.92
C GLY A 427 -0.71 -4.76 -30.35
N MET A 428 -0.34 -4.88 -29.06
CA MET A 428 -0.18 -6.19 -28.42
C MET A 428 -1.50 -6.98 -28.35
N VAL A 429 -2.64 -6.27 -28.22
CA VAL A 429 -3.98 -6.91 -28.26
C VAL A 429 -4.22 -7.63 -29.58
N GLN A 430 -3.86 -7.01 -30.71
CA GLN A 430 -4.01 -7.62 -32.03
C GLN A 430 -3.07 -8.80 -32.21
N GLN A 431 -1.82 -8.67 -31.73
CA GLN A 431 -0.88 -9.79 -31.74
C GLN A 431 -1.43 -10.97 -30.96
N MET A 432 -1.95 -10.75 -29.74
CA MET A 432 -2.51 -11.82 -28.91
C MET A 432 -3.77 -12.43 -29.52
N LEU A 433 -4.62 -11.64 -30.17
CA LEU A 433 -5.79 -12.15 -30.88
C LEU A 433 -5.38 -13.07 -32.03
N PHE A 434 -4.45 -12.62 -32.88
CA PHE A 434 -3.91 -13.43 -33.97
C PHE A 434 -3.39 -14.78 -33.45
N GLU A 435 -2.48 -14.73 -32.46
CA GLU A 435 -1.86 -15.94 -31.87
C GLU A 435 -2.90 -16.85 -31.21
N SER A 436 -3.93 -16.28 -30.57
CA SER A 436 -4.99 -17.07 -29.93
C SER A 436 -5.87 -17.80 -30.96
N TYR A 437 -6.25 -17.11 -32.03
CA TYR A 437 -7.01 -17.74 -33.11
C TYR A 437 -6.16 -18.77 -33.85
N SER A 438 -4.92 -18.47 -34.21
CA SER A 438 -4.01 -19.41 -34.83
C SER A 438 -3.83 -20.67 -33.98
N ALA A 439 -3.54 -20.51 -32.70
CA ALA A 439 -3.33 -21.62 -31.77
C ALA A 439 -4.61 -22.47 -31.58
N ARG A 440 -5.79 -21.83 -31.44
CA ARG A 440 -7.06 -22.55 -31.32
C ARG A 440 -7.42 -23.27 -32.63
N GLY A 441 -7.22 -22.61 -33.76
CA GLY A 441 -7.39 -23.21 -35.10
C GLY A 441 -6.52 -24.44 -35.30
N HIS A 442 -5.24 -24.40 -34.92
CA HIS A 442 -4.36 -25.59 -34.95
C HIS A 442 -4.86 -26.71 -34.03
N ARG A 443 -5.39 -26.39 -32.86
CA ARG A 443 -5.99 -27.39 -31.96
C ARG A 443 -7.20 -28.06 -32.59
N PHE A 444 -8.08 -27.31 -33.26
CA PHE A 444 -9.21 -27.84 -34.01
C PHE A 444 -8.76 -28.65 -35.22
N LEU A 445 -7.78 -28.17 -35.98
CA LEU A 445 -7.21 -28.87 -37.11
C LEU A 445 -6.66 -30.24 -36.69
N ASN A 446 -5.88 -30.31 -35.62
CA ASN A 446 -5.30 -31.53 -35.09
C ASN A 446 -6.36 -32.51 -34.53
N ALA A 447 -7.48 -31.99 -34.05
CA ALA A 447 -8.62 -32.77 -33.58
C ALA A 447 -9.57 -33.23 -34.72
N GLY A 448 -9.34 -32.78 -35.96
CA GLY A 448 -10.18 -33.10 -37.12
C GLY A 448 -11.43 -32.21 -37.26
N TYR A 449 -11.58 -31.17 -36.47
CA TYR A 449 -12.68 -30.18 -36.56
C TYR A 449 -12.33 -29.09 -37.58
N PHE A 450 -12.31 -29.48 -38.86
CA PHE A 450 -11.79 -28.63 -39.94
C PHE A 450 -12.60 -27.35 -40.15
N SER A 451 -13.92 -27.41 -40.00
CA SER A 451 -14.77 -26.22 -40.13
C SER A 451 -14.50 -25.17 -39.06
N ASP A 452 -14.28 -25.64 -37.80
CA ASP A 452 -13.97 -24.72 -36.68
C ASP A 452 -12.56 -24.14 -36.84
N ALA A 453 -11.61 -24.98 -37.34
CA ALA A 453 -10.25 -24.54 -37.65
C ALA A 453 -10.26 -23.47 -38.75
N GLN A 454 -11.05 -23.68 -39.84
CA GLN A 454 -11.20 -22.69 -40.90
C GLN A 454 -11.71 -21.36 -40.38
N GLN A 455 -12.76 -21.36 -39.55
CA GLN A 455 -13.30 -20.12 -38.96
C GLN A 455 -12.24 -19.36 -38.14
N ASP A 456 -11.44 -20.08 -37.37
CA ASP A 456 -10.38 -19.45 -36.60
C ASP A 456 -9.26 -18.88 -37.48
N PHE A 457 -8.84 -19.60 -38.49
CA PHE A 457 -7.82 -19.11 -39.44
C PHE A 457 -8.33 -17.94 -40.28
N GLU A 458 -9.62 -17.89 -40.64
CA GLU A 458 -10.26 -16.72 -41.27
C GLU A 458 -10.21 -15.51 -40.35
N GLN A 459 -10.46 -15.66 -39.04
CA GLN A 459 -10.33 -14.55 -38.08
C GLN A 459 -8.87 -14.11 -37.94
N ALA A 460 -7.92 -15.02 -37.90
CA ALA A 460 -6.50 -14.70 -37.89
C ALA A 460 -6.08 -13.93 -39.15
N GLU A 461 -6.56 -14.35 -40.32
CA GLU A 461 -6.30 -13.69 -41.60
C GLU A 461 -6.84 -12.24 -41.62
N ILE A 462 -8.07 -12.03 -41.13
CA ILE A 462 -8.67 -10.67 -41.01
C ILE A 462 -7.79 -9.77 -40.14
N ILE A 463 -7.32 -10.28 -38.98
CA ILE A 463 -6.46 -9.53 -38.08
C ILE A 463 -5.12 -9.20 -38.75
N ALA A 464 -4.55 -10.14 -39.48
CA ALA A 464 -3.30 -9.95 -40.20
C ALA A 464 -3.44 -8.90 -41.33
N TRP A 465 -4.55 -8.88 -42.06
CA TRP A 465 -4.87 -7.86 -43.05
C TRP A 465 -5.00 -6.45 -42.46
N GLU A 466 -5.56 -6.34 -41.23
CA GLU A 466 -5.66 -5.07 -40.52
C GLU A 466 -4.30 -4.57 -39.99
N ASN A 467 -3.26 -5.45 -39.97
CA ASN A 467 -1.91 -5.14 -39.53
C ASN A 467 -0.87 -5.35 -40.65
N PRO A 468 -0.89 -4.53 -41.71
CA PRO A 468 -0.07 -4.74 -42.90
C PRO A 468 1.44 -4.62 -42.66
N GLY A 469 1.86 -4.14 -41.48
CA GLY A 469 3.27 -4.11 -41.07
C GLY A 469 3.81 -5.47 -40.68
N ASN A 470 2.96 -6.46 -40.38
CA ASN A 470 3.39 -7.80 -39.99
C ASN A 470 3.04 -8.83 -41.07
N LYS A 471 3.87 -8.88 -42.12
CA LYS A 471 3.72 -9.85 -43.20
C LYS A 471 3.80 -11.31 -42.75
N SER A 472 4.53 -11.57 -41.66
CA SER A 472 4.65 -12.93 -41.11
C SER A 472 3.30 -13.46 -40.62
N GLN A 473 2.44 -12.59 -40.05
CA GLN A 473 1.08 -12.98 -39.65
C GLN A 473 0.22 -13.33 -40.85
N LEU A 474 0.23 -12.51 -41.88
CA LEU A 474 -0.56 -12.74 -43.09
C LEU A 474 -0.12 -14.01 -43.77
N PHE A 475 1.18 -14.19 -43.93
CA PHE A 475 1.75 -15.41 -44.50
C PHE A 475 1.33 -16.68 -43.73
N GLU A 476 1.45 -16.66 -42.38
CA GLU A 476 1.05 -17.79 -41.55
C GLU A 476 -0.45 -18.10 -41.68
N ALA A 477 -1.31 -17.07 -41.70
CA ALA A 477 -2.74 -17.24 -41.85
C ALA A 477 -3.09 -17.85 -43.22
N GLU A 478 -2.48 -17.36 -44.31
CA GLU A 478 -2.68 -17.88 -45.67
C GLU A 478 -2.21 -19.36 -45.79
N VAL A 479 -1.07 -19.70 -45.18
CA VAL A 479 -0.60 -21.11 -45.13
C VAL A 479 -1.58 -21.97 -44.35
N ASN A 480 -2.06 -21.52 -43.18
CA ASN A 480 -3.01 -22.25 -42.36
C ASN A 480 -4.36 -22.50 -43.09
N MET A 481 -4.84 -21.48 -43.80
CA MET A 481 -6.03 -21.58 -44.65
C MET A 481 -5.80 -22.63 -45.76
N GLY A 482 -4.66 -22.61 -46.43
CA GLY A 482 -4.31 -23.61 -47.43
C GLY A 482 -4.30 -25.04 -46.85
N ILE A 483 -3.74 -25.22 -45.65
CA ILE A 483 -3.69 -26.52 -44.97
C ILE A 483 -5.09 -27.03 -44.63
N VAL A 484 -5.94 -26.21 -44.02
CA VAL A 484 -7.28 -26.64 -43.60
C VAL A 484 -8.17 -26.96 -44.77
N LEU A 485 -8.14 -26.13 -45.84
CA LEU A 485 -8.89 -26.42 -47.08
C LEU A 485 -8.43 -27.68 -47.76
N GLY A 486 -7.11 -27.96 -47.79
CA GLY A 486 -6.57 -29.25 -48.25
C GLY A 486 -7.09 -30.45 -47.45
N LYS A 487 -7.23 -30.32 -46.12
CA LYS A 487 -7.84 -31.37 -45.29
C LYS A 487 -9.35 -31.53 -45.54
N MET A 488 -10.02 -30.49 -46.02
CA MET A 488 -11.43 -30.50 -46.45
C MET A 488 -11.62 -30.95 -47.90
N TYR A 489 -10.54 -31.36 -48.57
CA TYR A 489 -10.53 -31.77 -49.99
C TYR A 489 -10.83 -30.65 -50.99
N ASP A 490 -10.77 -29.38 -50.56
CA ASP A 490 -10.89 -28.21 -51.44
C ASP A 490 -9.51 -27.77 -51.98
N TYR A 491 -8.93 -28.61 -52.81
CA TYR A 491 -7.56 -28.42 -53.33
C TYR A 491 -7.42 -27.15 -54.18
N ARG A 492 -8.47 -26.74 -54.87
CA ARG A 492 -8.43 -25.53 -55.68
C ARG A 492 -8.18 -24.28 -54.84
N ASN A 493 -8.97 -24.12 -53.81
CA ASN A 493 -8.84 -22.96 -52.91
C ASN A 493 -7.58 -23.12 -52.05
N ALA A 494 -7.23 -24.32 -51.59
CA ALA A 494 -5.99 -24.61 -50.88
C ALA A 494 -4.74 -24.15 -51.64
N ILE A 495 -4.64 -24.52 -52.94
CA ILE A 495 -3.52 -24.10 -53.82
C ILE A 495 -3.52 -22.58 -54.00
N SER A 496 -4.71 -21.96 -54.14
CA SER A 496 -4.83 -20.48 -54.23
C SER A 496 -4.26 -19.79 -53.01
N TYR A 497 -4.58 -20.25 -51.80
CA TYR A 497 -4.02 -19.72 -50.58
C TYR A 497 -2.51 -19.88 -50.46
N PHE A 498 -1.96 -21.02 -50.85
CA PHE A 498 -0.52 -21.19 -50.90
C PHE A 498 0.17 -20.27 -51.93
N ASN A 499 -0.47 -19.99 -53.05
CA ASN A 499 0.05 -19.01 -53.99
C ASN A 499 0.04 -17.59 -53.40
N MET A 500 -1.03 -17.23 -52.67
CA MET A 500 -1.09 -15.94 -51.94
C MET A 500 0.03 -15.86 -50.89
N ALA A 501 0.23 -16.89 -50.09
CA ALA A 501 1.31 -16.93 -49.10
C ALA A 501 2.69 -16.72 -49.74
N MET A 502 2.94 -17.37 -50.88
CA MET A 502 4.18 -17.18 -51.62
C MET A 502 4.38 -15.76 -52.14
N ASP A 503 3.29 -15.10 -52.58
CA ASP A 503 3.32 -13.72 -53.02
C ASP A 503 3.52 -12.75 -51.84
N THR A 504 2.83 -12.98 -50.71
CA THR A 504 2.99 -12.20 -49.46
C THR A 504 4.44 -12.21 -48.95
N ALA A 505 5.06 -13.38 -48.96
CA ALA A 505 6.46 -13.51 -48.56
C ALA A 505 7.46 -13.08 -49.64
N ASN A 506 7.00 -12.80 -50.85
CA ASN A 506 7.84 -12.45 -52.01
C ASN A 506 8.92 -13.52 -52.25
N ILE A 507 8.61 -14.79 -51.93
CA ILE A 507 9.58 -15.90 -51.91
C ILE A 507 10.22 -16.12 -53.28
N THR A 508 9.41 -16.04 -54.33
CA THR A 508 9.87 -16.32 -55.71
C THR A 508 10.97 -15.33 -56.15
N SER A 509 10.93 -14.09 -55.68
CA SER A 509 11.95 -13.09 -56.05
C SER A 509 13.23 -13.20 -55.19
N GLN A 510 13.15 -13.84 -54.03
CA GLN A 510 14.28 -13.99 -53.09
C GLN A 510 15.05 -15.28 -53.33
N LEU A 511 14.46 -16.25 -54.01
CA LEU A 511 15.14 -17.51 -54.32
C LEU A 511 16.22 -17.28 -55.38
N THR A 512 17.46 -17.55 -55.03
CA THR A 512 18.59 -17.47 -55.97
C THR A 512 19.06 -18.88 -56.44
N ASP A 513 18.66 -19.93 -55.73
CA ASP A 513 19.02 -21.30 -56.08
C ASP A 513 18.08 -21.85 -57.18
N PRO A 514 18.61 -22.13 -58.38
CA PRO A 514 17.80 -22.66 -59.48
C PRO A 514 17.13 -24.02 -59.16
N TYR A 515 17.70 -24.82 -58.28
CA TYR A 515 17.12 -26.11 -57.88
C TYR A 515 15.86 -25.91 -57.05
N LEU A 516 15.90 -24.99 -56.09
CA LEU A 516 14.75 -24.66 -55.25
C LEU A 516 13.64 -23.99 -56.07
N ILE A 517 14.00 -23.10 -57.01
CA ILE A 517 13.05 -22.46 -57.92
C ILE A 517 12.33 -23.53 -58.76
N ASN A 518 13.08 -24.47 -59.37
CA ASN A 518 12.48 -25.52 -60.17
C ASN A 518 11.63 -26.49 -59.32
N SER A 519 12.06 -26.82 -58.11
CA SER A 519 11.30 -27.67 -57.19
C SER A 519 9.95 -27.05 -56.84
N LEU A 520 9.94 -25.76 -56.52
CA LEU A 520 8.72 -25.00 -56.23
C LEU A 520 7.78 -24.93 -57.41
N GLN A 521 8.32 -24.60 -58.61
CA GLN A 521 7.53 -24.48 -59.84
C GLN A 521 6.93 -25.84 -60.24
N ASN A 522 7.69 -26.95 -60.13
CA ASN A 522 7.21 -28.28 -60.42
C ASN A 522 6.15 -28.77 -59.43
N ALA A 523 6.37 -28.53 -58.14
CA ALA A 523 5.39 -28.88 -57.10
C ALA A 523 4.06 -28.14 -57.28
N ARG A 524 4.14 -26.84 -57.57
CA ARG A 524 2.98 -26.02 -57.88
C ARG A 524 2.24 -26.52 -59.14
N ALA A 525 2.95 -26.72 -60.24
CA ALA A 525 2.36 -27.17 -61.49
C ALA A 525 1.69 -28.55 -61.34
N ASN A 526 2.31 -29.47 -60.58
CA ASN A 526 1.72 -30.78 -60.30
C ASN A 526 0.44 -30.66 -59.47
N ALA A 527 0.44 -29.84 -58.44
CA ALA A 527 -0.74 -29.60 -57.60
C ALA A 527 -1.90 -28.98 -58.38
N GLU A 528 -1.62 -27.94 -59.21
CA GLU A 528 -2.60 -27.26 -60.07
C GLU A 528 -3.16 -28.23 -61.17
N ALA A 529 -2.36 -29.14 -61.69
CA ALA A 529 -2.79 -30.06 -62.72
C ALA A 529 -3.57 -31.28 -62.16
N SER A 530 -3.12 -31.85 -61.04
CA SER A 530 -3.65 -33.09 -60.51
C SER A 530 -4.86 -32.90 -59.60
N MET A 531 -4.89 -31.81 -58.86
CA MET A 531 -5.96 -31.50 -57.87
C MET A 531 -6.24 -32.67 -56.90
N ASP A 532 -5.20 -33.37 -56.51
CA ASP A 532 -5.28 -34.50 -55.57
C ASP A 532 -4.48 -34.19 -54.28
N TYR A 533 -4.73 -35.02 -53.25
CA TYR A 533 -4.11 -34.84 -51.93
C TYR A 533 -2.59 -34.98 -51.95
N ALA A 534 -2.05 -35.96 -52.71
CA ALA A 534 -0.61 -36.20 -52.72
C ALA A 534 0.16 -35.06 -53.39
N SER A 535 -0.36 -34.56 -54.52
CA SER A 535 0.23 -33.41 -55.23
C SER A 535 0.12 -32.13 -54.41
N PHE A 536 -0.99 -31.96 -53.68
CA PHE A 536 -1.18 -30.83 -52.74
C PHE A 536 -0.18 -30.93 -51.56
N GLU A 537 -0.04 -32.09 -50.91
CA GLU A 537 0.95 -32.27 -49.83
C GLU A 537 2.38 -32.04 -50.33
N GLY A 538 2.72 -32.50 -51.50
CA GLY A 538 4.03 -32.23 -52.08
C GLY A 538 4.30 -30.75 -52.27
N TYR A 539 3.31 -29.96 -52.69
CA TYR A 539 3.43 -28.50 -52.81
C TYR A 539 3.54 -27.83 -51.42
N ARG A 540 2.68 -28.21 -50.49
CA ARG A 540 2.76 -27.77 -49.09
C ARG A 540 4.15 -28.01 -48.48
N ASP A 541 4.70 -29.23 -48.64
CA ASP A 541 5.98 -29.58 -48.05
C ASP A 541 7.14 -28.74 -48.65
N VAL A 542 7.10 -28.45 -49.95
CA VAL A 542 8.07 -27.55 -50.57
C VAL A 542 7.97 -26.14 -49.94
N ILE A 543 6.76 -25.61 -49.75
CA ILE A 543 6.57 -24.27 -49.12
C ILE A 543 7.08 -24.30 -47.68
N THR A 544 6.72 -25.29 -46.89
CA THR A 544 7.14 -25.41 -45.49
C THR A 544 8.67 -25.50 -45.37
N ASN A 545 9.31 -26.31 -46.25
CA ASN A 545 10.78 -26.41 -46.29
C ASN A 545 11.45 -25.07 -46.69
N LEU A 546 10.84 -24.35 -47.62
CA LEU A 546 11.34 -23.02 -48.00
C LEU A 546 11.24 -22.04 -46.83
N MET A 547 10.17 -22.06 -46.02
CA MET A 547 10.04 -21.24 -44.83
C MET A 547 11.17 -21.47 -43.83
N ASP A 548 11.57 -22.72 -43.59
CA ASP A 548 12.64 -23.07 -42.67
C ASP A 548 14.02 -22.54 -43.12
N GLY A 549 14.16 -22.20 -44.41
CA GLY A 549 15.37 -21.60 -44.98
C GLY A 549 15.46 -20.07 -44.93
N TYR A 550 14.37 -19.38 -44.54
CA TYR A 550 14.27 -17.92 -44.65
C TYR A 550 15.00 -17.15 -43.59
N LEU A 551 15.17 -15.83 -43.89
CA LEU A 551 15.81 -14.82 -43.08
C LEU A 551 15.40 -14.90 -41.62
N TYR A 552 16.39 -15.08 -40.76
CA TYR A 552 16.19 -15.09 -39.31
C TYR A 552 17.19 -14.14 -38.64
N ARG A 553 16.82 -13.67 -37.47
CA ARG A 553 17.71 -12.90 -36.59
C ARG A 553 18.01 -13.72 -35.35
N GLU A 554 19.26 -13.71 -34.93
CA GLU A 554 19.63 -14.23 -33.63
C GLU A 554 19.28 -13.19 -32.55
N VAL A 555 18.49 -13.59 -31.57
CA VAL A 555 17.99 -12.74 -30.50
C VAL A 555 18.32 -13.39 -29.16
N THR A 556 19.01 -12.66 -28.32
CA THR A 556 19.22 -13.06 -26.91
C THR A 556 18.07 -12.55 -26.07
N ILE A 557 17.36 -13.46 -25.40
CA ILE A 557 16.23 -13.12 -24.54
C ILE A 557 16.76 -12.45 -23.27
N THR A 558 16.28 -11.24 -22.98
CA THR A 558 16.59 -10.55 -21.73
C THR A 558 15.52 -10.81 -20.67
N LYS A 559 15.87 -10.51 -19.41
CA LYS A 559 14.96 -10.72 -18.28
C LYS A 559 13.62 -10.00 -18.49
N GLY A 560 12.53 -10.74 -18.36
CA GLY A 560 11.17 -10.23 -18.49
C GLY A 560 10.60 -10.24 -19.91
N GLN A 561 11.37 -10.64 -20.93
CA GLN A 561 10.87 -10.83 -22.29
C GLN A 561 10.04 -12.11 -22.39
N SER A 562 8.98 -12.06 -23.21
CA SER A 562 8.13 -13.20 -23.56
C SER A 562 8.21 -13.46 -25.07
N PHE A 563 7.88 -14.67 -25.52
CA PHE A 563 7.83 -14.98 -26.94
C PHE A 563 6.86 -14.06 -27.69
N ILE A 564 5.72 -13.71 -27.11
CA ILE A 564 4.77 -12.77 -27.75
C ILE A 564 5.34 -11.36 -27.88
N GLY A 565 6.06 -10.88 -26.87
CA GLY A 565 6.75 -9.59 -26.93
C GLY A 565 7.83 -9.58 -28.01
N ILE A 566 8.59 -10.68 -28.13
CA ILE A 566 9.62 -10.85 -29.16
C ILE A 566 8.95 -10.90 -30.56
N ALA A 567 7.90 -11.70 -30.71
CA ALA A 567 7.14 -11.77 -31.97
C ALA A 567 6.62 -10.38 -32.38
N ARG A 568 6.10 -9.61 -31.42
CA ARG A 568 5.62 -8.25 -31.69
C ARG A 568 6.73 -7.29 -32.12
N ILE A 569 7.90 -7.35 -31.47
CA ILE A 569 9.03 -6.45 -31.78
C ILE A 569 9.64 -6.73 -33.15
N TYR A 570 9.73 -7.99 -33.50
CA TYR A 570 10.41 -8.44 -34.73
C TYR A 570 9.45 -8.76 -35.87
N GLU A 571 8.16 -8.35 -35.73
CA GLU A 571 7.13 -8.58 -36.77
C GLU A 571 7.08 -10.05 -37.20
N SER A 572 7.12 -10.95 -36.22
CA SER A 572 7.08 -12.41 -36.36
C SER A 572 5.83 -12.99 -35.70
N THR A 573 5.77 -14.31 -35.60
CA THR A 573 4.72 -15.06 -34.89
C THR A 573 5.34 -16.00 -33.88
N ILE A 574 4.57 -16.33 -32.82
CA ILE A 574 5.04 -17.31 -31.82
C ILE A 574 5.24 -18.69 -32.49
N THR A 575 4.35 -19.07 -33.38
CA THR A 575 4.42 -20.34 -34.13
C THR A 575 5.73 -20.43 -34.90
N SER A 576 6.07 -19.40 -35.70
CA SER A 576 7.31 -19.38 -36.47
C SER A 576 8.56 -19.41 -35.59
N ILE A 577 8.56 -18.65 -34.46
CA ILE A 577 9.67 -18.66 -33.50
C ILE A 577 9.85 -20.08 -32.93
N ARG A 578 8.78 -20.72 -32.50
CA ARG A 578 8.84 -22.06 -31.88
C ARG A 578 9.30 -23.12 -32.87
N GLN A 579 8.74 -23.15 -34.06
CA GLN A 579 9.13 -24.09 -35.13
C GLN A 579 10.62 -23.96 -35.46
N ARG A 580 11.10 -22.72 -35.65
CA ARG A 580 12.50 -22.47 -36.01
C ARG A 580 13.50 -22.93 -34.95
N ASN A 581 13.09 -22.92 -33.68
CA ASN A 581 13.96 -23.23 -32.54
C ASN A 581 13.63 -24.60 -31.89
N ASP A 582 12.74 -25.38 -32.49
CA ASP A 582 12.29 -26.68 -31.97
C ASP A 582 11.76 -26.57 -30.51
N LEU A 583 10.95 -25.57 -30.25
CA LEU A 583 10.45 -25.27 -28.90
C LEU A 583 9.05 -25.83 -28.70
N ALA A 584 8.86 -26.55 -27.59
CA ALA A 584 7.54 -27.05 -27.21
C ALA A 584 6.57 -25.90 -26.90
N GLU A 585 5.25 -26.08 -27.13
CA GLU A 585 4.22 -25.09 -26.84
C GLU A 585 4.22 -24.62 -25.38
N SER A 586 4.51 -25.51 -24.44
CA SER A 586 4.56 -25.21 -23.01
C SER A 586 5.84 -24.48 -22.57
N MET A 587 6.84 -24.34 -23.45
CA MET A 587 8.08 -23.68 -23.09
C MET A 587 7.89 -22.18 -23.00
N THR A 588 8.37 -21.60 -21.90
CA THR A 588 8.41 -20.15 -21.67
C THR A 588 9.77 -19.57 -22.02
N ALA A 589 9.79 -18.30 -22.43
CA ALA A 589 11.03 -17.56 -22.67
C ALA A 589 11.85 -17.43 -21.37
N LYS A 590 13.14 -17.76 -21.44
CA LYS A 590 14.07 -17.66 -20.30
C LYS A 590 15.16 -16.65 -20.61
N SER A 591 15.59 -15.88 -19.59
CA SER A 591 16.74 -14.98 -19.73
C SER A 591 17.97 -15.73 -20.23
N ASP A 592 18.78 -15.05 -21.06
CA ASP A 592 20.01 -15.53 -21.68
C ASP A 592 19.84 -16.68 -22.70
N MET A 593 18.59 -17.03 -23.02
CA MET A 593 18.31 -17.96 -24.11
C MET A 593 18.54 -17.26 -25.45
N ILE A 594 19.29 -17.87 -26.34
CA ILE A 594 19.48 -17.41 -27.71
C ILE A 594 18.50 -18.14 -28.60
N ILE A 595 17.72 -17.39 -29.37
CA ILE A 595 16.72 -17.91 -30.30
C ILE A 595 16.89 -17.31 -31.69
N LEU A 596 16.48 -18.05 -32.68
CA LEU A 596 16.37 -17.61 -34.06
C LEU A 596 14.93 -17.11 -34.28
N VAL A 597 14.78 -15.85 -34.61
CA VAL A 597 13.46 -15.20 -34.85
C VAL A 597 13.27 -15.03 -36.35
N PRO A 598 12.36 -15.78 -36.98
CA PRO A 598 12.01 -15.61 -38.37
C PRO A 598 11.29 -14.27 -38.59
N TYR A 599 11.54 -13.63 -39.73
CA TYR A 599 10.80 -12.46 -40.16
C TYR A 599 10.73 -12.42 -41.70
N ILE A 600 9.65 -11.87 -42.22
CA ILE A 600 9.42 -11.63 -43.64
C ILE A 600 9.59 -10.11 -43.92
N GLN A 601 10.44 -9.78 -44.88
CA GLN A 601 10.70 -8.38 -45.25
C GLN A 601 9.63 -7.81 -46.18
#